data_c34740593457a31e7a56b8c738be3b0c
#
_entry.id   c34740593457a31e7a56b8c738be3b0c
#
_cell.length_a   1.000
_cell.length_b   1.000
_cell.length_c   1.000
_cell.angle_alpha   90.00
_cell.angle_beta   90.00
_cell.angle_gamma   90.00
#
_symmetry.space_group_name_H-M   'P 1'
#
loop_
_entity.id
_entity.type
_entity.pdbx_description
1 polymer ?
#
loop_
_entity_poly.entity_id
_entity_poly.type
_entity_poly.pdbx_seq_one_letter_code
_entity_poly.pdbx_strand_id
1 'polypeptide(L)'
;MEPDHLGKRFRRKRSAEPHSRRKREAPYVIYPEILVIVDYDGYRLHGGDNVQIKRYFVSFWNGVDLRYKLLKGPRIRISIAGIIISRVSFMLDKIILYYFGIWLTILW
;
A
#
# COMPACT_ATOMS: atom_id res chain seq x y z
N MET A 1 27.94 -74.89 -12.63
CA MET A 1 28.59 -73.56 -12.43
C MET A 1 27.69 -72.54 -13.10
N GLU A 2 26.89 -71.91 -12.31
CA GLU A 2 26.01 -70.84 -12.77
C GLU A 2 26.71 -69.51 -12.56
N PRO A 3 26.68 -68.57 -13.51
CA PRO A 3 27.09 -67.21 -13.28
C PRO A 3 25.92 -66.38 -12.81
N ASP A 4 26.10 -65.80 -11.66
CA ASP A 4 25.24 -64.81 -10.99
C ASP A 4 24.85 -63.68 -11.91
N HIS A 5 23.59 -63.60 -12.24
CA HIS A 5 23.02 -62.39 -12.81
C HIS A 5 22.60 -61.41 -11.70
N LEU A 6 23.53 -60.69 -11.17
CA LEU A 6 23.28 -59.55 -10.31
C LEU A 6 22.70 -58.39 -11.15
N GLY A 7 21.36 -58.31 -11.10
CA GLY A 7 20.61 -57.25 -11.70
C GLY A 7 21.01 -55.86 -11.17
N LYS A 8 21.74 -55.11 -11.96
CA LYS A 8 22.00 -53.68 -11.68
C LYS A 8 20.68 -52.95 -11.67
N ARG A 9 20.15 -52.68 -10.47
CA ARG A 9 19.06 -51.76 -10.30
C ARG A 9 19.51 -50.39 -10.77
N PHE A 10 19.09 -49.97 -11.95
CA PHE A 10 19.19 -48.57 -12.39
C PHE A 10 18.36 -47.67 -11.48
N ARG A 11 19.04 -47.03 -10.54
CA ARG A 11 18.47 -45.97 -9.70
C ARG A 11 18.21 -44.75 -10.60
N ARG A 12 16.99 -44.66 -11.11
CA ARG A 12 16.52 -43.49 -11.87
C ARG A 12 16.67 -42.25 -10.97
N LYS A 13 17.70 -41.44 -11.20
CA LYS A 13 17.84 -40.14 -10.60
C LYS A 13 16.58 -39.33 -11.03
N ARG A 14 15.70 -39.09 -10.09
CA ARG A 14 14.71 -38.03 -10.26
C ARG A 14 15.49 -36.73 -10.41
N SER A 15 15.57 -36.21 -11.60
CA SER A 15 15.98 -34.85 -11.85
C SER A 15 14.99 -33.97 -11.12
N ALA A 16 15.41 -33.38 -10.00
CA ALA A 16 14.66 -32.32 -9.37
C ALA A 16 14.63 -31.16 -10.39
N GLU A 17 13.50 -30.97 -11.04
CA GLU A 17 13.29 -29.77 -11.81
C GLU A 17 13.50 -28.58 -10.88
N PRO A 18 14.35 -27.60 -11.24
CA PRO A 18 14.49 -26.42 -10.46
C PRO A 18 13.11 -25.73 -10.45
N HIS A 19 12.45 -25.72 -9.31
CA HIS A 19 11.31 -24.85 -9.09
C HIS A 19 11.79 -23.43 -9.34
N SER A 20 11.66 -22.99 -10.57
CA SER A 20 11.80 -21.60 -10.96
C SER A 20 10.83 -20.81 -10.08
N ARG A 21 11.37 -20.19 -9.02
CA ARG A 21 10.65 -19.19 -8.26
C ARG A 21 10.25 -18.10 -9.25
N ARG A 22 9.03 -18.17 -9.74
CA ARG A 22 8.44 -17.13 -10.58
C ARG A 22 8.58 -15.83 -9.81
N LYS A 23 9.54 -15.00 -10.25
CA LYS A 23 9.79 -13.69 -9.67
C LYS A 23 8.46 -12.94 -9.72
N ARG A 24 7.88 -12.65 -8.56
CA ARG A 24 6.65 -11.85 -8.51
C ARG A 24 7.01 -10.49 -9.05
N GLU A 25 6.60 -10.23 -10.25
CA GLU A 25 6.75 -8.93 -10.87
C GLU A 25 5.80 -7.97 -10.15
N ALA A 26 6.34 -6.84 -9.65
CA ALA A 26 5.52 -5.82 -9.03
C ALA A 26 4.48 -5.32 -10.04
N PRO A 27 3.24 -5.01 -9.62
CA PRO A 27 2.23 -4.49 -10.54
C PRO A 27 2.74 -3.22 -11.19
N TYR A 28 2.50 -3.08 -12.50
CA TYR A 28 2.96 -1.93 -13.30
C TYR A 28 2.36 -0.60 -12.83
N VAL A 29 1.17 -0.62 -12.26
CA VAL A 29 0.47 0.56 -11.71
C VAL A 29 -0.02 0.25 -10.31
N ILE A 30 0.25 1.16 -9.37
CA ILE A 30 -0.20 1.10 -7.98
C ILE A 30 -1.16 2.26 -7.72
N TYR A 31 -2.28 1.99 -7.07
CA TYR A 31 -3.33 2.96 -6.75
C TYR A 31 -3.49 3.09 -5.22
N PRO A 32 -2.59 3.83 -4.53
CA PRO A 32 -2.77 4.08 -3.09
C PRO A 32 -3.96 5.02 -2.85
N GLU A 33 -4.78 4.66 -1.87
CA GLU A 33 -5.88 5.49 -1.40
C GLU A 33 -5.45 6.22 -0.13
N ILE A 34 -5.72 7.52 -0.07
CA ILE A 34 -5.31 8.40 1.02
C ILE A 34 -6.55 8.93 1.75
N LEU A 35 -6.53 8.80 3.07
CA LEU A 35 -7.47 9.48 3.95
C LEU A 35 -6.79 10.75 4.48
N VAL A 36 -7.39 11.89 4.21
CA VAL A 36 -6.93 13.20 4.70
C VAL A 36 -7.69 13.54 5.97
N ILE A 37 -6.98 13.79 7.05
CA ILE A 37 -7.56 14.21 8.32
C ILE A 37 -7.08 15.65 8.61
N VAL A 38 -8.02 16.57 8.68
CA VAL A 38 -7.77 17.99 8.99
C VAL A 38 -8.15 18.23 10.44
N ASP A 39 -7.19 18.67 11.23
CA ASP A 39 -7.40 19.02 12.63
C ASP A 39 -8.15 20.36 12.78
N TYR A 40 -8.49 20.69 14.01
CA TYR A 40 -9.21 21.93 14.31
C TYR A 40 -8.38 23.18 13.97
N ASP A 41 -7.09 23.15 14.19
CA ASP A 41 -6.20 24.26 13.86
C ASP A 41 -6.12 24.47 12.35
N GLY A 42 -5.99 23.39 11.58
CA GLY A 42 -6.09 23.42 10.12
C GLY A 42 -7.44 23.93 9.64
N TYR A 43 -8.53 23.53 10.28
CA TYR A 43 -9.87 24.04 10.00
C TYR A 43 -9.97 25.55 10.21
N ARG A 44 -9.43 26.06 11.31
CA ARG A 44 -9.39 27.52 11.59
C ARG A 44 -8.51 28.29 10.62
N LEU A 45 -7.35 27.76 10.27
CA LEU A 45 -6.42 28.41 9.31
C LEU A 45 -7.06 28.64 7.94
N HIS A 46 -7.98 27.78 7.53
CA HIS A 46 -8.74 27.92 6.29
C HIS A 46 -10.06 28.67 6.46
N GLY A 47 -10.23 29.45 7.54
CA GLY A 47 -11.40 30.28 7.80
C GLY A 47 -12.67 29.51 8.14
N GLY A 48 -12.56 28.25 8.55
CA GLY A 48 -13.72 27.43 8.90
C GLY A 48 -14.63 27.06 7.72
N ASP A 49 -14.14 27.17 6.50
CA ASP A 49 -14.88 26.86 5.28
C ASP A 49 -14.50 25.48 4.73
N ASN A 50 -15.43 24.54 4.80
CA ASN A 50 -15.23 23.17 4.33
C ASN A 50 -14.93 23.11 2.82
N VAL A 51 -15.49 24.00 2.02
CA VAL A 51 -15.27 24.03 0.57
C VAL A 51 -13.84 24.45 0.26
N GLN A 52 -13.33 25.46 0.95
CA GLN A 52 -11.95 25.92 0.83
C GLN A 52 -10.96 24.82 1.23
N ILE A 53 -11.21 24.15 2.35
CA ILE A 53 -10.39 23.04 2.84
C ILE A 53 -10.33 21.92 1.81
N LYS A 54 -11.46 21.48 1.28
CA LYS A 54 -11.50 20.42 0.27
C LYS A 54 -10.73 20.81 -0.99
N ARG A 55 -10.92 22.03 -1.49
CA ARG A 55 -10.21 22.54 -2.68
C ARG A 55 -8.70 22.56 -2.45
N TYR A 56 -8.27 23.02 -1.28
CA TYR A 56 -6.86 23.06 -0.92
C TYR A 56 -6.23 21.67 -0.94
N PHE A 57 -6.80 20.71 -0.24
CA PHE A 57 -6.23 19.36 -0.15
C PHE A 57 -6.32 18.59 -1.47
N VAL A 58 -7.38 18.76 -2.23
CA VAL A 58 -7.47 18.17 -3.58
C VAL A 58 -6.38 18.72 -4.48
N SER A 59 -6.15 20.04 -4.48
CA SER A 59 -5.06 20.66 -5.26
C SER A 59 -3.68 20.17 -4.79
N PHE A 60 -3.46 20.08 -3.48
CA PHE A 60 -2.22 19.61 -2.90
C PHE A 60 -1.90 18.18 -3.36
N TRP A 61 -2.85 17.27 -3.21
CA TRP A 61 -2.64 15.87 -3.58
C TRP A 61 -2.57 15.64 -5.08
N ASN A 62 -3.23 16.45 -5.89
CA ASN A 62 -3.03 16.45 -7.34
C ASN A 62 -1.59 16.86 -7.70
N GLY A 63 -1.02 17.83 -7.01
CA GLY A 63 0.38 18.20 -7.18
C GLY A 63 1.34 17.09 -6.78
N VAL A 64 1.04 16.37 -5.71
CA VAL A 64 1.82 15.20 -5.28
C VAL A 64 1.72 14.06 -6.31
N ASP A 65 0.52 13.74 -6.80
CA ASP A 65 0.32 12.72 -7.84
C ASP A 65 1.12 13.04 -9.10
N LEU A 66 1.15 14.29 -9.52
CA LEU A 66 1.96 14.75 -10.66
C LEU A 66 3.45 14.50 -10.45
N ARG A 67 3.97 14.69 -9.24
CA ARG A 67 5.37 14.40 -8.91
C ARG A 67 5.68 12.91 -8.96
N TYR A 68 4.78 12.07 -8.51
CA TYR A 68 4.94 10.61 -8.59
C TYR A 68 4.96 10.09 -10.03
N LYS A 69 4.35 10.79 -10.98
CA LYS A 69 4.42 10.45 -12.42
C LYS A 69 5.83 10.53 -13.01
N LEU A 70 6.72 11.31 -12.38
CA LEU A 70 8.11 11.48 -12.81
C LEU A 70 9.04 10.37 -12.31
N LEU A 71 8.59 9.53 -11.39
CA LEU A 71 9.40 8.45 -10.84
C LEU A 71 9.57 7.32 -11.84
N LYS A 72 10.79 6.80 -11.94
CA LYS A 72 11.12 5.59 -12.69
C LYS A 72 10.72 4.38 -11.83
N GLY A 73 9.97 3.47 -12.42
CA GLY A 73 9.51 2.25 -11.71
C GLY A 73 8.00 2.04 -11.87
N PRO A 74 7.36 1.33 -10.94
CA PRO A 74 5.91 1.17 -10.99
C PRO A 74 5.23 2.54 -10.93
N ARG A 75 4.22 2.74 -11.79
CA ARG A 75 3.45 3.98 -11.78
C ARG A 75 2.59 4.05 -10.54
N ILE A 76 2.65 5.17 -9.84
CA ILE A 76 1.85 5.43 -8.66
C ILE A 76 0.80 6.49 -9.02
N ARG A 77 -0.48 6.17 -8.82
CA ARG A 77 -1.63 7.05 -9.03
C ARG A 77 -2.36 7.18 -7.71
N ILE A 78 -2.23 8.34 -7.08
CA ILE A 78 -2.81 8.61 -5.77
C ILE A 78 -4.26 9.06 -5.93
N SER A 79 -5.16 8.48 -5.12
CA SER A 79 -6.54 8.91 -5.01
C SER A 79 -6.89 9.25 -3.57
N ILE A 80 -7.81 10.20 -3.38
CA ILE A 80 -8.32 10.56 -2.06
C ILE A 80 -9.55 9.72 -1.78
N ALA A 81 -9.47 8.84 -0.77
CA ALA A 81 -10.60 8.03 -0.31
C ALA A 81 -11.62 8.86 0.46
N GLY A 82 -11.14 9.86 1.21
CA GLY A 82 -12.00 10.74 1.98
C GLY A 82 -11.24 11.87 2.65
N ILE A 83 -11.99 12.88 3.11
CA ILE A 83 -11.46 14.00 3.88
C ILE A 83 -12.29 14.12 5.16
N ILE A 84 -11.66 13.95 6.31
CA ILE A 84 -12.27 14.15 7.62
C ILE A 84 -11.84 15.51 8.15
N ILE A 85 -12.81 16.35 8.51
CA ILE A 85 -12.56 17.69 9.06
C ILE A 85 -13.03 17.72 10.50
N SER A 86 -12.10 17.90 11.44
CA SER A 86 -12.41 18.08 12.85
C SER A 86 -12.80 19.51 13.12
N ARG A 87 -14.03 19.71 13.63
CA ARG A 87 -14.54 21.03 14.03
C ARG A 87 -14.32 21.33 15.52
N VAL A 88 -13.76 20.37 16.26
CA VAL A 88 -13.60 20.45 17.70
C VAL A 88 -12.20 19.97 18.09
N SER A 89 -11.53 20.77 18.89
CA SER A 89 -10.12 20.59 19.25
C SER A 89 -9.76 19.22 19.88
N PHE A 90 -10.68 18.61 20.63
CA PHE A 90 -10.39 17.37 21.38
C PHE A 90 -10.83 16.07 20.63
N MET A 91 -11.44 16.18 19.46
CA MET A 91 -11.90 14.97 18.77
C MET A 91 -10.81 14.25 17.98
N LEU A 92 -9.76 14.95 17.61
CA LEU A 92 -8.72 14.38 16.75
C LEU A 92 -7.92 13.28 17.44
N ASP A 93 -7.59 13.48 18.71
CA ASP A 93 -6.81 12.51 19.46
C ASP A 93 -7.51 11.15 19.57
N LYS A 94 -8.83 11.15 19.73
CA LYS A 94 -9.62 9.92 19.77
C LYS A 94 -9.74 9.25 18.39
N ILE A 95 -9.88 10.06 17.33
CA ILE A 95 -9.96 9.54 15.96
C ILE A 95 -8.61 8.95 15.53
N ILE A 96 -7.51 9.63 15.79
CA ILE A 96 -6.16 9.15 15.48
C ILE A 96 -5.88 7.85 16.23
N LEU A 97 -6.17 7.76 17.53
CA LEU A 97 -6.00 6.55 18.30
C LEU A 97 -6.84 5.39 17.79
N TYR A 98 -8.08 5.65 17.38
CA TYR A 98 -8.97 4.64 16.84
C TYR A 98 -8.45 4.09 15.49
N TYR A 99 -8.12 4.97 14.55
CA TYR A 99 -7.60 4.56 13.24
C TYR A 99 -6.19 3.97 13.33
N PHE A 100 -5.33 4.51 14.18
CA PHE A 100 -4.00 3.95 14.42
C PHE A 100 -4.09 2.57 15.06
N GLY A 101 -5.01 2.36 16.00
CA GLY A 101 -5.28 1.06 16.61
C GLY A 101 -5.79 0.03 15.58
N ILE A 102 -6.71 0.40 14.71
CA ILE A 102 -7.19 -0.47 13.63
C ILE A 102 -6.06 -0.76 12.63
N TRP A 103 -5.28 0.24 12.26
CA TRP A 103 -4.17 0.05 11.32
C TRP A 103 -3.09 -0.86 11.89
N LEU A 104 -2.76 -0.71 13.16
CA LEU A 104 -1.83 -1.58 13.87
C LEU A 104 -2.36 -3.03 13.95
N THR A 105 -3.66 -3.22 14.11
CA THR A 105 -4.29 -4.55 14.16
C THR A 105 -4.29 -5.23 12.77
N ILE A 106 -4.37 -4.47 11.70
CA ILE A 106 -4.33 -4.99 10.32
C ILE A 106 -2.90 -5.32 9.87
N LEU A 107 -1.88 -4.59 10.37
CA LEU A 107 -0.47 -4.83 10.06
C LEU A 107 0.16 -5.99 10.85
N TRP A 108 -0.44 -6.41 11.93
CA TRP A 108 -0.04 -7.55 12.73
C TRP A 108 -0.85 -8.79 12.40
#